data_483864b8abc6051a360b5217aff49260
#
_entry.id   483864b8abc6051a360b5217aff49260
#
_cell.length_a   1.000
_cell.length_b   1.000
_cell.length_c   1.000
_cell.angle_alpha   90.00
_cell.angle_beta   90.00
_cell.angle_gamma   90.00
#
_symmetry.space_group_name_H-M   'P 1'
#
loop_
_entity.id
_entity.type
_entity.pdbx_description
1 polymer ?
#
loop_
_entity_poly.entity_id
_entity_poly.type
_entity_poly.pdbx_seq_one_letter_code
_entity_poly.pdbx_strand_id
1 'polypeptide(L)'
;MALDGANPFQKELIDKYYQKRWWPGISLGEMLDRSCDLYPHKEALVTGEVRLTYRQLRDWTDRAAIAFAQLGIEKLDRVLLQAPNRPEFVYAY
;
A
#
# COMPACT_ATOMS: atom_id res chain seq x y z
N MET A 1 -1.43 17.80 4.87
CA MET A 1 -1.39 17.38 6.29
C MET A 1 -0.08 16.64 6.54
N ALA A 2 0.68 17.03 7.55
CA ALA A 2 1.97 16.43 7.86
C ALA A 2 1.90 15.67 9.19
N LEU A 3 2.73 14.62 9.30
CA LEU A 3 2.91 13.89 10.55
C LEU A 3 3.79 14.70 11.50
N ASP A 4 3.52 14.62 12.81
CA ASP A 4 4.38 15.22 13.82
C ASP A 4 5.79 14.66 13.72
N GLY A 5 6.78 15.53 13.74
CA GLY A 5 8.19 15.16 13.61
C GLY A 5 8.64 14.83 12.19
N ALA A 6 7.77 14.92 11.19
CA ALA A 6 8.13 14.79 9.79
C ALA A 6 8.50 16.14 9.20
N ASN A 7 9.43 16.14 8.24
CA ASN A 7 9.78 17.35 7.47
C ASN A 7 8.96 17.34 6.19
N PRO A 8 7.90 18.14 6.07
CA PRO A 8 7.12 18.19 4.85
C PRO A 8 7.93 18.84 3.71
N PHE A 9 7.66 18.44 2.48
CA PHE A 9 8.18 19.14 1.32
C PHE A 9 7.58 20.54 1.24
N GLN A 10 8.32 21.48 0.65
CA GLN A 10 7.79 22.82 0.38
C GLN A 10 6.63 22.72 -0.60
N LYS A 11 5.63 23.59 -0.40
CA LYS A 11 4.41 23.57 -1.20
C LYS A 11 4.72 23.71 -2.70
N GLU A 12 5.66 24.57 -3.06
CA GLU A 12 6.03 24.79 -4.47
C GLU A 12 6.59 23.52 -5.11
N LEU A 13 7.37 22.74 -4.38
CA LEU A 13 7.90 21.47 -4.88
C LEU A 13 6.79 20.42 -5.02
N ILE A 14 5.87 20.36 -4.06
CA ILE A 14 4.73 19.46 -4.12
C ILE A 14 3.89 19.76 -5.36
N ASP A 15 3.53 21.01 -5.56
CA ASP A 15 2.73 21.44 -6.70
C ASP A 15 3.43 21.11 -8.02
N LYS A 16 4.74 21.34 -8.09
CA LYS A 16 5.55 21.03 -9.27
C LYS A 16 5.54 19.54 -9.60
N TYR A 17 5.70 18.68 -8.60
CA TYR A 17 5.76 17.23 -8.80
C TYR A 17 4.41 16.68 -9.27
N TYR A 18 3.31 17.17 -8.74
CA TYR A 18 1.98 16.81 -9.22
C TYR A 18 1.72 17.33 -10.63
N GLN A 19 2.09 18.58 -10.92
CA GLN A 19 1.90 19.19 -12.24
C GLN A 19 2.68 18.43 -13.32
N LYS A 20 3.90 18.02 -13.03
CA LYS A 20 4.72 17.24 -13.96
C LYS A 20 4.36 15.75 -13.98
N ARG A 21 3.39 15.34 -13.21
CA ARG A 21 2.94 13.94 -13.09
C ARG A 21 4.03 12.98 -12.60
N TRP A 22 5.05 13.49 -11.92
CA TRP A 22 6.03 12.64 -11.25
C TRP A 22 5.42 11.95 -10.04
N TRP A 23 4.46 12.60 -9.39
CA TRP A 23 3.64 12.03 -8.36
C TRP A 23 2.23 11.83 -8.89
N PRO A 24 1.77 10.58 -9.02
CA PRO A 24 0.44 10.32 -9.58
C PRO A 24 -0.72 10.70 -8.65
N GLY A 25 -0.44 10.97 -7.37
CA GLY A 25 -1.47 11.34 -6.41
C GLY A 25 -2.39 10.21 -5.99
N ILE A 26 -1.97 8.96 -6.17
CA ILE A 26 -2.72 7.78 -5.75
C ILE A 26 -1.95 7.02 -4.67
N SER A 27 -2.68 6.36 -3.77
CA SER A 27 -2.09 5.54 -2.72
C SER A 27 -1.61 4.19 -3.26
N LEU A 28 -0.80 3.48 -2.47
CA LEU A 28 -0.39 2.10 -2.79
C LEU A 28 -1.60 1.18 -2.89
N GLY A 29 -2.60 1.35 -2.02
CA GLY A 29 -3.84 0.58 -2.08
C GLY A 29 -4.61 0.79 -3.37
N GLU A 30 -4.71 2.03 -3.84
CA GLU A 30 -5.34 2.34 -5.11
C GLU A 30 -4.60 1.72 -6.30
N MET A 31 -3.27 1.70 -6.25
CA MET A 31 -2.46 1.04 -7.28
C MET A 31 -2.74 -0.47 -7.33
N LEU A 32 -2.85 -1.10 -6.17
CA LEU A 32 -3.20 -2.52 -6.08
C LEU A 32 -4.60 -2.77 -6.64
N ASP A 33 -5.58 -1.95 -6.28
CA ASP A 33 -6.95 -2.08 -6.77
C ASP A 33 -7.02 -1.96 -8.30
N ARG A 34 -6.29 -1.02 -8.88
CA ARG A 34 -6.22 -0.88 -10.34
C ARG A 34 -5.64 -2.12 -11.01
N SER A 35 -4.57 -2.67 -10.44
CA SER A 35 -3.96 -3.88 -10.98
C SER A 35 -4.91 -5.08 -10.88
N CYS A 36 -5.67 -5.17 -9.78
CA CYS A 36 -6.67 -6.21 -9.60
C CYS A 36 -7.82 -6.10 -10.60
N ASP A 37 -8.27 -4.89 -10.90
CA ASP A 37 -9.33 -4.65 -11.86
C ASP A 37 -8.90 -5.02 -13.29
N LEU A 38 -7.64 -4.74 -13.64
CA LEU A 38 -7.09 -5.00 -14.96
C LEU A 38 -6.69 -6.48 -15.15
N TYR A 39 -6.08 -7.08 -14.13
CA TYR A 39 -5.47 -8.40 -14.23
C TYR A 39 -5.79 -9.27 -13.00
N PRO A 40 -7.07 -9.58 -12.71
CA PRO A 40 -7.42 -10.27 -11.47
C PRO A 40 -6.82 -11.67 -11.35
N HIS A 41 -6.59 -12.35 -12.45
CA HIS A 41 -6.11 -13.74 -12.46
C HIS A 41 -4.61 -13.88 -12.74
N LYS A 42 -3.91 -12.76 -12.93
CA LYS A 42 -2.46 -12.78 -13.12
C LYS A 42 -1.75 -12.96 -11.78
N GLU A 43 -0.67 -13.75 -11.77
CA GLU A 43 0.14 -13.93 -10.58
C GLU A 43 0.81 -12.60 -10.19
N ALA A 44 0.58 -12.15 -8.96
CA ALA A 44 1.14 -10.92 -8.42
C ALA A 44 2.30 -11.17 -7.47
N LEU A 45 2.29 -12.29 -6.76
CA LEU A 45 3.27 -12.62 -5.75
C LEU A 45 3.59 -14.10 -5.83
N VAL A 46 4.88 -14.41 -5.97
CA VAL A 46 5.38 -15.78 -6.01
C VAL A 46 6.52 -15.90 -5.01
N THR A 47 6.39 -16.80 -4.06
CA THR A 47 7.44 -17.08 -3.09
C THR A 47 7.38 -18.55 -2.68
N GLY A 48 8.45 -19.32 -2.98
CA GLY A 48 8.45 -20.74 -2.73
C GLY A 48 7.28 -21.44 -3.41
N GLU A 49 6.44 -22.10 -2.63
CA GLU A 49 5.24 -22.78 -3.12
C GLU A 49 4.00 -21.88 -3.14
N VAL A 50 4.11 -20.68 -2.57
CA VAL A 50 2.99 -19.75 -2.49
C VAL A 50 2.91 -18.93 -3.78
N ARG A 51 1.76 -19.00 -4.43
CA ARG A 51 1.45 -18.21 -5.64
C ARG A 51 0.12 -17.52 -5.43
N LEU A 52 0.13 -16.19 -5.45
CA LEU A 52 -1.08 -15.39 -5.29
C LEU A 52 -1.35 -14.59 -6.56
N THR A 53 -2.58 -14.66 -7.04
CA THR A 53 -3.07 -13.75 -8.07
C THR A 53 -3.32 -12.37 -7.48
N TYR A 54 -3.51 -11.35 -8.32
CA TYR A 54 -3.87 -10.01 -7.84
C TYR A 54 -5.16 -10.04 -7.02
N ARG A 55 -6.15 -10.81 -7.44
CA ARG A 55 -7.40 -10.95 -6.70
C ARG A 55 -7.17 -11.55 -5.31
N GLN A 56 -6.39 -12.60 -5.22
CA GLN A 56 -6.06 -13.23 -3.93
C GLN A 56 -5.25 -12.29 -3.05
N LEU A 57 -4.29 -11.57 -3.62
CA LEU A 57 -3.49 -10.58 -2.89
C LEU A 57 -4.39 -9.48 -2.33
N ARG A 58 -5.34 -8.98 -3.11
CA ARG A 58 -6.30 -7.98 -2.62
C ARG A 58 -7.14 -8.51 -1.47
N ASP A 59 -7.62 -9.74 -1.56
CA ASP A 59 -8.39 -10.35 -0.48
C ASP A 59 -7.60 -10.42 0.83
N TRP A 60 -6.34 -10.82 0.78
CA TRP A 60 -5.47 -10.84 1.94
C TRP A 60 -5.16 -9.43 2.46
N THR A 61 -4.96 -8.48 1.57
CA THR A 61 -4.73 -7.07 1.92
C THR A 61 -5.95 -6.47 2.61
N ASP A 62 -7.15 -6.75 2.11
CA ASP A 62 -8.40 -6.29 2.72
C ASP A 62 -8.57 -6.87 4.13
N ARG A 63 -8.23 -8.14 4.32
CA ARG A 63 -8.26 -8.77 5.65
C ARG A 63 -7.27 -8.13 6.61
N ALA A 64 -6.06 -7.81 6.13
CA ALA A 64 -5.06 -7.11 6.93
C ALA A 64 -5.55 -5.71 7.32
N ALA A 65 -6.16 -4.99 6.39
CA ALA A 65 -6.71 -3.66 6.66
C ALA A 65 -7.81 -3.72 7.73
N ILE A 66 -8.70 -4.70 7.66
CA ILE A 66 -9.74 -4.89 8.67
C ILE A 66 -9.11 -5.19 10.04
N ALA A 67 -8.09 -6.04 10.08
CA ALA A 67 -7.40 -6.37 11.32
C ALA A 67 -6.74 -5.13 11.94
N PHE A 68 -6.09 -4.29 11.14
CA PHE A 68 -5.50 -3.04 11.63
C PHE A 68 -6.58 -2.08 12.15
N ALA A 69 -7.71 -1.98 11.46
CA ALA A 69 -8.82 -1.15 11.91
C ALA A 69 -9.37 -1.63 13.26
N GLN A 70 -9.48 -2.94 13.46
CA GLN A 70 -9.93 -3.53 14.73
C GLN A 70 -8.95 -3.27 15.87
N LEU A 71 -7.67 -3.12 15.58
CA LEU A 71 -6.65 -2.74 16.57
C LEU A 71 -6.69 -1.25 16.93
N GLY A 72 -7.54 -0.46 16.25
CA GLY A 72 -7.69 0.97 16.52
C GLY A 72 -6.73 1.86 15.76
N ILE A 73 -6.07 1.34 14.73
CA ILE A 73 -5.17 2.14 13.89
C ILE A 73 -5.97 3.07 13.01
N GLU A 74 -5.64 4.35 13.05
CA GLU A 74 -6.32 5.42 12.34
C GLU A 74 -5.39 6.10 11.34
N LYS A 75 -5.96 6.99 10.54
CA LYS A 75 -5.19 7.77 9.56
C LYS A 75 -4.06 8.53 10.25
N LEU A 76 -2.89 8.53 9.64
CA LEU A 76 -1.65 9.14 10.11
C LEU A 76 -1.00 8.45 11.31
N ASP A 77 -1.56 7.35 11.79
CA ASP A 77 -0.88 6.52 12.77
C ASP A 77 0.37 5.88 12.13
N ARG A 78 1.35 5.62 12.98
CA ARG A 78 2.61 5.00 12.54
C ARG A 78 2.63 3.55 12.96
N VAL A 79 2.98 2.67 12.04
CA VAL A 79 3.11 1.24 12.29
C VAL A 79 4.55 0.83 11.98
N LEU A 80 5.21 0.18 12.94
CA LEU A 80 6.51 -0.41 12.69
C LEU A 80 6.31 -1.81 12.13
N LEU A 81 6.78 -2.02 10.89
CA LEU A 81 6.72 -3.31 10.24
C LEU A 81 8.13 -3.89 10.12
N GLN A 82 8.36 -4.99 10.84
CA GLN A 82 9.64 -5.69 10.84
C GLN A 82 9.38 -7.18 10.62
N ALA A 83 9.72 -7.66 9.44
CA ALA A 83 9.49 -9.04 9.06
C ALA A 83 10.47 -9.46 7.96
N PRO A 84 10.82 -10.76 7.85
CA PRO A 84 11.54 -11.24 6.68
C PRO A 84 10.68 -11.13 5.43
N ASN A 85 11.27 -11.40 4.25
CA ASN A 85 10.54 -11.38 2.99
C ASN A 85 9.54 -12.55 2.94
N ARG A 86 8.31 -12.26 3.32
CA ARG A 86 7.19 -13.20 3.35
C ARG A 86 5.97 -12.55 2.71
N PRO A 87 4.99 -13.35 2.26
CA PRO A 87 3.73 -12.80 1.75
C PRO A 87 3.07 -11.86 2.74
N GLU A 88 3.12 -12.15 4.04
CA GLU A 88 2.54 -11.33 5.10
C GLU A 88 3.10 -9.92 5.11
N PHE A 89 4.38 -9.73 4.78
CA PHE A 89 4.98 -8.42 4.68
C PHE A 89 4.33 -7.61 3.56
N VAL A 90 4.04 -8.24 2.43
CA VAL A 90 3.48 -7.56 1.26
C VAL A 90 2.06 -7.07 1.53
N TYR A 91 1.19 -7.91 2.06
CA TYR A 91 -0.20 -7.47 2.28
C TYR A 91 -0.40 -6.66 3.56
N ALA A 92 0.59 -6.59 4.46
CA ALA A 92 0.59 -5.65 5.57
C ALA A 92 1.14 -4.27 5.19
N TYR A 93 1.96 -4.20 4.16
CA TYR A 93 2.59 -2.97 3.69
C TYR A 93 1.59 -2.06 3.00
#